data_88ac35d7168b74239377e0c3f927977b
#
_entry.id   88ac35d7168b74239377e0c3f927977b
#
_cell.length_a   1.000
_cell.length_b   1.000
_cell.length_c   1.000
_cell.angle_alpha   90.00
_cell.angle_beta   90.00
_cell.angle_gamma   90.00
#
_symmetry.space_group_name_H-M   'P 1'
#
loop_
_entity.id
_entity.type
_entity.pdbx_description
1 polymer ?
#
loop_
_entity_poly.entity_id
_entity_poly.type
_entity_poly.pdbx_seq_one_letter_code
_entity_poly.pdbx_strand_id
1 'polypeptide(L)'
;MDIYTLIPQLKEYLTESVENKRVIKESYNKKDDTNYEIVVHKLKSESRMLGLTDLGEMFYNHELAAKRKDWDYINKEYTLLISEYDKVLNVLE
;
A
#
# COMPACT_ATOMS: atom_id res chain seq x y z
N MET A 1 -6.81 -24.59 13.20
CA MET A 1 -7.24 -24.02 11.91
C MET A 1 -6.43 -22.76 11.64
N ASP A 2 -5.86 -22.67 10.45
CA ASP A 2 -5.03 -21.54 10.03
C ASP A 2 -5.94 -20.33 9.76
N ILE A 3 -5.52 -19.15 10.23
CA ILE A 3 -6.25 -17.91 9.98
C ILE A 3 -6.42 -17.63 8.49
N TYR A 4 -5.46 -18.05 7.66
CA TYR A 4 -5.51 -17.87 6.20
C TYR A 4 -6.61 -18.70 5.55
N THR A 5 -7.03 -19.78 6.19
CA THR A 5 -8.16 -20.59 5.74
C THR A 5 -9.48 -19.85 6.00
N LEU A 6 -9.53 -19.10 7.12
CA LEU A 6 -10.72 -18.33 7.51
C LEU A 6 -10.82 -17.00 6.76
N ILE A 7 -9.68 -16.40 6.41
CA ILE A 7 -9.63 -15.08 5.75
C ILE A 7 -8.73 -15.19 4.52
N PRO A 8 -9.27 -15.73 3.40
CA PRO A 8 -8.47 -15.88 2.17
C PRO A 8 -7.88 -14.56 1.66
N GLN A 9 -8.56 -13.44 1.89
CA GLN A 9 -8.08 -12.12 1.48
C GLN A 9 -6.77 -11.75 2.18
N LEU A 10 -6.56 -12.23 3.41
CA LEU A 10 -5.34 -11.97 4.15
C LEU A 10 -4.13 -12.65 3.49
N LYS A 11 -4.33 -13.91 3.08
CA LYS A 11 -3.29 -14.65 2.36
C LYS A 11 -2.93 -13.96 1.05
N GLU A 12 -3.93 -13.53 0.30
CA GLU A 12 -3.75 -12.83 -0.97
C GLU A 12 -3.00 -11.52 -0.76
N TYR A 13 -3.37 -10.76 0.27
CA TYR A 13 -2.71 -9.50 0.64
C TYR A 13 -1.21 -9.72 0.87
N LEU A 14 -0.86 -10.76 1.63
CA LEU A 14 0.53 -11.10 1.91
C LEU A 14 1.26 -11.59 0.65
N THR A 15 0.63 -12.47 -0.12
CA THR A 15 1.22 -13.06 -1.32
C THR A 15 1.54 -11.98 -2.36
N GLU A 16 0.64 -11.02 -2.53
CA GLU A 16 0.80 -9.95 -3.53
C GLU A 16 1.70 -8.81 -3.06
N SER A 17 2.09 -8.80 -1.77
CA SER A 17 2.83 -7.66 -1.21
C SER A 17 4.18 -7.42 -1.88
N VAL A 18 4.87 -8.48 -2.30
CA VAL A 18 6.17 -8.36 -2.99
C VAL A 18 6.00 -7.58 -4.29
N GLU A 19 5.01 -7.97 -5.10
CA GLU A 19 4.74 -7.30 -6.37
C GLU A 19 4.22 -5.88 -6.16
N ASN A 20 3.34 -5.69 -5.17
CA ASN A 20 2.82 -4.37 -4.85
C ASN A 20 3.94 -3.41 -4.44
N LYS A 21 4.87 -3.87 -3.61
CA LYS A 21 6.01 -3.03 -3.21
C LYS A 21 6.91 -2.70 -4.40
N ARG A 22 7.10 -3.66 -5.30
CA ARG A 22 7.88 -3.42 -6.52
C ARG A 22 7.24 -2.32 -7.37
N VAL A 23 5.93 -2.38 -7.58
CA VAL A 23 5.20 -1.38 -8.37
C VAL A 23 5.25 0.00 -7.70
N ILE A 24 5.07 0.05 -6.38
CA ILE A 24 5.17 1.31 -5.63
C ILE A 24 6.56 1.93 -5.86
N LYS A 25 7.60 1.15 -5.64
CA LYS A 25 8.99 1.64 -5.76
C LYS A 25 9.30 2.11 -7.17
N GLU A 26 8.93 1.32 -8.16
CA GLU A 26 9.22 1.63 -9.56
C GLU A 26 8.48 2.89 -10.01
N SER A 27 7.19 2.99 -9.71
CA SER A 27 6.41 4.18 -10.05
C SER A 27 6.87 5.41 -9.27
N TYR A 28 7.29 5.23 -8.02
CA TYR A 28 7.87 6.32 -7.23
C TYR A 28 9.16 6.84 -7.87
N ASN A 29 10.07 5.93 -8.23
CA ASN A 29 11.37 6.31 -8.81
C ASN A 29 11.21 7.02 -10.15
N LYS A 30 10.21 6.63 -10.93
CA LYS A 30 9.94 7.21 -12.25
C LYS A 30 9.00 8.41 -12.19
N LYS A 31 8.49 8.74 -11.03
CA LYS A 31 7.44 9.76 -10.84
C LYS A 31 6.25 9.51 -11.76
N ASP A 32 5.87 8.23 -11.86
CA ASP A 32 4.75 7.78 -12.68
C ASP A 32 3.47 7.88 -11.85
N ASP A 33 2.82 9.06 -11.92
CA ASP A 33 1.65 9.33 -11.09
C ASP A 33 0.49 8.40 -11.38
N THR A 34 0.30 7.98 -12.62
CA THR A 34 -0.79 7.07 -12.98
C THR A 34 -0.63 5.71 -12.33
N ASN A 35 0.52 5.07 -12.47
CA ASN A 35 0.76 3.76 -11.87
C ASN A 35 0.87 3.83 -10.36
N TYR A 36 1.45 4.91 -9.82
CA TYR A 36 1.50 5.12 -8.38
C TYR A 36 0.08 5.21 -7.80
N GLU A 37 -0.78 6.02 -8.44
CA GLU A 37 -2.17 6.16 -8.01
C GLU A 37 -2.90 4.81 -8.02
N ILE A 38 -2.72 4.02 -9.08
CA ILE A 38 -3.40 2.72 -9.22
C ILE A 38 -3.02 1.77 -8.09
N VAL A 39 -1.73 1.64 -7.79
CA VAL A 39 -1.27 0.69 -6.77
C VAL A 39 -1.66 1.12 -5.36
N VAL A 40 -1.54 2.41 -5.03
CA VAL A 40 -1.93 2.86 -3.68
C VAL A 40 -3.45 2.85 -3.50
N HIS A 41 -4.23 3.08 -4.56
CA HIS A 41 -5.69 2.94 -4.52
C HIS A 41 -6.08 1.50 -4.19
N LYS A 42 -5.49 0.54 -4.88
CA LYS A 42 -5.72 -0.89 -4.64
C LYS A 42 -5.39 -1.23 -3.19
N LEU A 43 -4.23 -0.81 -2.70
CA LEU A 43 -3.79 -1.12 -1.34
C LEU A 43 -4.62 -0.43 -0.28
N LYS A 44 -5.10 0.78 -0.55
CA LYS A 44 -6.07 1.45 0.31
C LYS A 44 -7.31 0.59 0.51
N SER A 45 -7.90 0.13 -0.58
CA SER A 45 -9.13 -0.65 -0.55
C SER A 45 -8.93 -1.98 0.16
N GLU A 46 -7.85 -2.69 -0.15
CA GLU A 46 -7.55 -3.98 0.47
C GLU A 46 -7.24 -3.83 1.97
N SER A 47 -6.47 -2.80 2.34
CA SER A 47 -6.15 -2.55 3.74
C SER A 47 -7.40 -2.25 4.56
N ARG A 48 -8.30 -1.44 4.03
CA ARG A 48 -9.57 -1.12 4.69
C ARG A 48 -10.44 -2.36 4.87
N MET A 49 -10.49 -3.22 3.85
CA MET A 49 -11.24 -4.47 3.89
C MET A 49 -10.77 -5.39 5.02
N LEU A 50 -9.47 -5.38 5.31
CA LEU A 50 -8.87 -6.18 6.37
C LEU A 50 -8.88 -5.49 7.73
N GLY A 51 -9.49 -4.32 7.85
CA GLY A 51 -9.52 -3.57 9.09
C GLY A 51 -8.23 -2.83 9.42
N LEU A 52 -7.30 -2.73 8.47
CA LEU A 52 -6.04 -2.01 8.64
C LEU A 52 -6.28 -0.53 8.36
N THR A 53 -7.02 0.11 9.26
CA THR A 53 -7.56 1.45 9.03
C THR A 53 -6.47 2.52 8.87
N ASP A 54 -5.47 2.49 9.75
CA ASP A 54 -4.41 3.51 9.74
C ASP A 54 -3.58 3.41 8.45
N LEU A 55 -3.20 2.19 8.08
CA LEU A 55 -2.44 1.97 6.86
C LEU A 55 -3.28 2.33 5.62
N GLY A 56 -4.57 1.97 5.64
CA GLY A 56 -5.49 2.33 4.57
C GLY A 56 -5.57 3.84 4.38
N GLU A 57 -5.58 4.61 5.48
CA GLU A 57 -5.60 6.07 5.43
C GLU A 57 -4.30 6.63 4.85
N MET A 58 -3.17 6.03 5.17
CA MET A 58 -1.88 6.43 4.59
C MET A 58 -1.87 6.23 3.08
N PHE A 59 -2.33 5.06 2.61
CA PHE A 59 -2.44 4.81 1.18
C PHE A 59 -3.39 5.79 0.51
N TYR A 60 -4.50 6.12 1.16
CA TYR A 60 -5.45 7.09 0.64
C TYR A 60 -4.81 8.47 0.45
N ASN A 61 -4.04 8.93 1.43
CA ASN A 61 -3.36 10.22 1.33
C ASN A 61 -2.37 10.25 0.17
N HIS A 62 -1.68 9.13 -0.07
CA HIS A 62 -0.79 9.01 -1.22
C HIS A 62 -1.57 8.97 -2.55
N GLU A 63 -2.73 8.33 -2.55
CA GLU A 63 -3.62 8.33 -3.73
C GLU A 63 -4.03 9.75 -4.09
N LEU A 64 -4.47 10.53 -3.11
CA LEU A 64 -4.88 11.92 -3.31
C LEU A 64 -3.72 12.77 -3.82
N ALA A 65 -2.54 12.56 -3.26
CA ALA A 65 -1.34 13.29 -3.68
C ALA A 65 -0.97 12.94 -5.13
N ALA A 66 -1.07 11.66 -5.51
CA ALA A 66 -0.79 11.23 -6.89
C ALA A 66 -1.77 11.87 -7.87
N LYS A 67 -3.06 11.94 -7.51
CA LYS A 67 -4.07 12.59 -8.34
C LYS A 67 -3.76 14.08 -8.58
N ARG A 68 -3.18 14.74 -7.59
CA ARG A 68 -2.77 16.15 -7.68
C ARG A 68 -1.37 16.31 -8.27
N LYS A 69 -0.68 15.20 -8.54
CA LYS A 69 0.74 15.19 -8.96
C LYS A 69 1.63 15.90 -7.94
N ASP A 70 1.29 15.72 -6.67
CA ASP A 70 2.01 16.32 -5.56
C ASP A 70 3.16 15.41 -5.10
N TRP A 71 4.23 15.41 -5.88
CA TRP A 71 5.40 14.58 -5.60
C TRP A 71 6.21 15.07 -4.39
N ASP A 72 6.04 16.32 -4.00
CA ASP A 72 6.65 16.83 -2.76
C ASP A 72 6.09 16.09 -1.55
N TYR A 73 4.75 15.95 -1.49
CA TYR A 73 4.10 15.18 -0.44
C TYR A 73 4.52 13.71 -0.47
N ILE A 74 4.44 13.10 -1.65
CA ILE A 74 4.78 11.68 -1.81
C ILE A 74 6.22 11.42 -1.38
N ASN A 75 7.15 12.25 -1.82
CA ASN A 75 8.56 12.12 -1.46
C ASN A 75 8.78 12.27 0.05
N LYS A 76 8.11 13.24 0.66
CA LYS A 76 8.23 13.50 2.10
C LYS A 76 7.73 12.33 2.95
N GLU A 77 6.62 11.71 2.53
CA GLU A 77 5.94 10.69 3.32
C GLU A 77 6.23 9.25 2.85
N TYR A 78 7.03 9.09 1.81
CA TYR A 78 7.27 7.78 1.19
C TYR A 78 7.90 6.76 2.16
N THR A 79 8.96 7.16 2.84
CA THR A 79 9.68 6.27 3.76
C THR A 79 8.78 5.78 4.88
N LEU A 80 7.95 6.69 5.42
CA LEU A 80 7.00 6.33 6.47
C LEU A 80 5.95 5.35 5.95
N LEU A 81 5.42 5.58 4.76
CA LEU A 81 4.45 4.68 4.15
C LEU A 81 5.01 3.26 4.02
N ILE A 82 6.20 3.12 3.46
CA ILE A 82 6.82 1.81 3.25
C ILE A 82 7.14 1.15 4.59
N SER A 83 7.63 1.92 5.56
CA SER A 83 7.92 1.41 6.90
C SER A 83 6.66 0.85 7.58
N GLU A 84 5.55 1.58 7.52
CA GLU A 84 4.30 1.13 8.12
C GLU A 84 3.72 -0.08 7.40
N TYR A 85 3.83 -0.12 6.09
CA TYR A 85 3.41 -1.27 5.30
C TYR A 85 4.22 -2.52 5.71
N ASP A 86 5.54 -2.39 5.79
CA ASP A 86 6.41 -3.49 6.20
C ASP A 86 6.11 -3.98 7.62
N LYS A 87 5.84 -3.07 8.55
CA LYS A 87 5.47 -3.45 9.92
C LYS A 87 4.19 -4.30 9.95
N VAL A 88 3.19 -3.89 9.19
CA VAL A 88 1.93 -4.63 9.10
C VAL A 88 2.16 -6.01 8.49
N LEU A 89 2.92 -6.08 7.41
CA LEU A 89 3.22 -7.37 6.75
C LEU A 89 3.96 -8.31 7.69
N ASN A 90 4.90 -7.81 8.47
CA ASN A 90 5.66 -8.61 9.44
C ASN A 90 4.75 -9.16 10.55
N VAL A 91 3.80 -8.37 11.00
CA VAL A 91 2.83 -8.81 12.02
C VAL A 91 1.91 -9.90 11.48
N LEU A 92 1.52 -9.79 10.20
CA LEU A 92 0.61 -10.73 9.57
C LEU A 92 1.26 -12.04 9.14
N GLU A 93 2.58 -12.08 9.03
CA GLU A 93 3.32 -13.30 8.64
C GLU A 93 3.34 -14.39 9.73
#